data_9db3cb0e5d53975eb47c2166ed11e0e4
#
_entry.id   9db3cb0e5d53975eb47c2166ed11e0e4
#
_cell.length_a   1.000
_cell.length_b   1.000
_cell.length_c   1.000
_cell.angle_alpha   90.00
_cell.angle_beta   90.00
_cell.angle_gamma   90.00
#
_symmetry.space_group_name_H-M   'P 1'
#
loop_
_entity.id
_entity.type
_entity.pdbx_description
1 polymer ?
#
loop_
_entity_poly.entity_id
_entity_poly.type
_entity_poly.pdbx_seq_one_letter_code
_entity_poly.pdbx_strand_id
1 'polypeptide(L)'
;MFSITRTRRSRGFTLVELLVVLMILGLLAGLVGPRVLKYMGGAKTDTAQLQIEEFGAGLDLFHLEVGRYPTTDEGLVALTTAPTGVDNWNGPYLKKKDIPEDPWGNAYHYRAPGENGDYDLYSLGRDNSDGGEGEDADVVSW
;
A
#
# COMPACT_ATOMS: atom_id res chain seq x y z
N MET A 1 -30.02 -15.50 63.76
CA MET A 1 -30.00 -15.09 62.35
C MET A 1 -28.64 -15.57 61.82
N PHE A 2 -28.62 -16.77 61.22
CA PHE A 2 -27.38 -17.36 60.71
C PHE A 2 -27.24 -17.02 59.23
N SER A 3 -26.19 -16.22 58.88
CA SER A 3 -25.85 -15.91 57.50
C SER A 3 -24.98 -17.02 56.92
N ILE A 4 -25.50 -17.76 55.94
CA ILE A 4 -24.78 -18.80 55.21
C ILE A 4 -24.01 -18.14 54.10
N THR A 5 -22.70 -17.91 54.30
CA THR A 5 -21.79 -17.46 53.27
C THR A 5 -21.54 -18.60 52.29
N ARG A 6 -22.14 -18.53 51.12
CA ARG A 6 -21.95 -19.47 50.01
C ARG A 6 -20.60 -19.19 49.36
N THR A 7 -19.58 -19.96 49.76
CA THR A 7 -18.26 -19.92 49.08
C THR A 7 -18.42 -20.41 47.64
N ARG A 8 -18.29 -19.50 46.68
CA ARG A 8 -18.14 -19.82 45.24
C ARG A 8 -16.82 -20.56 45.07
N ARG A 9 -16.90 -21.86 44.78
CA ARG A 9 -15.74 -22.64 44.32
C ARG A 9 -15.29 -22.04 42.97
N SER A 10 -14.20 -21.32 42.94
CA SER A 10 -13.52 -20.97 41.71
C SER A 10 -12.93 -22.26 41.10
N ARG A 11 -13.48 -22.68 39.97
CA ARG A 11 -12.90 -23.74 39.15
C ARG A 11 -11.66 -23.16 38.46
N GLY A 12 -10.49 -23.57 38.91
CA GLY A 12 -9.24 -23.28 38.23
C GLY A 12 -9.11 -24.14 36.96
N PHE A 13 -8.45 -23.60 35.94
CA PHE A 13 -8.09 -24.35 34.73
C PHE A 13 -7.05 -25.43 35.06
N THR A 14 -7.21 -26.61 34.47
CA THR A 14 -6.18 -27.66 34.55
C THR A 14 -5.06 -27.37 33.53
N LEU A 15 -3.86 -27.85 33.83
CA LEU A 15 -2.70 -27.74 32.96
C LEU A 15 -2.95 -28.41 31.60
N VAL A 16 -3.69 -29.52 31.60
CA VAL A 16 -4.08 -30.27 30.40
C VAL A 16 -5.06 -29.46 29.52
N GLU A 17 -6.07 -28.79 30.13
CA GLU A 17 -6.99 -27.93 29.39
C GLU A 17 -6.26 -26.79 28.70
N LEU A 18 -5.28 -26.15 29.35
CA LEU A 18 -4.47 -25.12 28.75
C LEU A 18 -3.61 -25.65 27.58
N LEU A 19 -3.06 -26.84 27.77
CA LEU A 19 -2.23 -27.50 26.75
C LEU A 19 -3.04 -27.85 25.49
N VAL A 20 -4.26 -28.37 25.67
CA VAL A 20 -5.19 -28.68 24.57
C VAL A 20 -5.59 -27.42 23.81
N VAL A 21 -5.90 -26.32 24.53
CA VAL A 21 -6.22 -25.03 23.92
C VAL A 21 -5.05 -24.50 23.09
N LEU A 22 -3.83 -24.53 23.61
CA LEU A 22 -2.65 -24.12 22.88
C LEU A 22 -2.39 -24.97 21.63
N MET A 23 -2.64 -26.28 21.70
CA MET A 23 -2.54 -27.18 20.55
C MET A 23 -3.55 -26.82 19.46
N ILE A 24 -4.82 -26.57 19.83
CA ILE A 24 -5.86 -26.17 18.87
C ILE A 24 -5.54 -24.81 18.26
N LEU A 25 -5.11 -23.84 19.06
CA LEU A 25 -4.73 -22.51 18.57
C LEU A 25 -3.54 -22.57 17.62
N GLY A 26 -2.52 -23.42 17.93
CA GLY A 26 -1.38 -23.65 17.05
C GLY A 26 -1.78 -24.25 15.70
N LEU A 27 -2.70 -25.21 15.73
CA LEU A 27 -3.21 -25.86 14.53
C LEU A 27 -4.03 -24.90 13.66
N LEU A 28 -4.88 -24.10 14.28
CA LEU A 28 -5.66 -23.06 13.58
C LEU A 28 -4.76 -21.95 13.02
N ALA A 29 -3.76 -21.49 13.77
CA ALA A 29 -2.81 -20.50 13.32
C ALA A 29 -2.00 -21.00 12.10
N GLY A 30 -1.59 -22.26 12.09
CA GLY A 30 -0.90 -22.87 10.96
C GLY A 30 -1.75 -22.98 9.69
N LEU A 31 -3.07 -23.15 9.84
CA LEU A 31 -3.98 -23.25 8.70
C LEU A 31 -4.39 -21.87 8.15
N VAL A 32 -4.64 -20.89 9.03
CA VAL A 32 -5.17 -19.57 8.67
C VAL A 32 -4.06 -18.58 8.29
N GLY A 33 -2.89 -18.70 8.95
CA GLY A 33 -1.77 -17.75 8.77
C GLY A 33 -1.38 -17.51 7.30
N PRO A 34 -1.09 -18.55 6.51
CA PRO A 34 -0.68 -18.38 5.10
C PRO A 34 -1.74 -17.71 4.23
N ARG A 35 -3.03 -17.96 4.50
CA ARG A 35 -4.13 -17.35 3.77
C ARG A 35 -4.26 -15.85 4.06
N VAL A 36 -4.14 -15.48 5.34
CA VAL A 36 -4.20 -14.07 5.75
C VAL A 36 -3.05 -13.28 5.11
N LEU A 37 -1.83 -13.81 5.11
CA LEU A 37 -0.68 -13.17 4.48
C LEU A 37 -0.90 -12.95 2.97
N LYS A 38 -1.47 -13.93 2.27
CA LYS A 38 -1.78 -13.81 0.84
C LYS A 38 -2.84 -12.73 0.56
N TYR A 39 -3.87 -12.62 1.41
CA TYR A 39 -4.89 -11.55 1.27
C TYR A 39 -4.31 -10.17 1.54
N MET A 40 -3.40 -10.04 2.51
CA MET A 40 -2.72 -8.78 2.80
C MET A 40 -1.85 -8.32 1.63
N GLY A 41 -1.17 -9.27 0.96
CA GLY A 41 -0.37 -8.98 -0.22
C GLY A 41 -1.21 -8.45 -1.39
N GLY A 42 -2.34 -9.10 -1.68
CA GLY A 42 -3.28 -8.62 -2.69
C GLY A 42 -3.76 -7.20 -2.42
N ALA A 43 -4.14 -6.89 -1.18
CA ALA A 43 -4.59 -5.55 -0.80
C ALA A 43 -3.51 -4.47 -0.99
N LYS A 44 -2.24 -4.79 -0.79
CA LYS A 44 -1.13 -3.86 -1.07
C LYS A 44 -0.99 -3.59 -2.57
N THR A 45 -1.04 -4.62 -3.39
CA THR A 45 -1.00 -4.47 -4.85
C THR A 45 -2.16 -3.62 -5.36
N ASP A 46 -3.38 -3.87 -4.87
CA ASP A 46 -4.55 -3.06 -5.21
C ASP A 46 -4.37 -1.59 -4.77
N THR A 47 -3.78 -1.37 -3.60
CA THR A 47 -3.48 -0.01 -3.10
C THR A 47 -2.45 0.69 -4.00
N ALA A 48 -1.40 0.01 -4.43
CA ALA A 48 -0.41 0.56 -5.34
C ALA A 48 -1.05 0.93 -6.68
N GLN A 49 -1.92 0.08 -7.22
CA GLN A 49 -2.66 0.35 -8.45
C GLN A 49 -3.53 1.62 -8.32
N LEU A 50 -4.29 1.74 -7.24
CA LEU A 50 -5.12 2.94 -6.98
C LEU A 50 -4.27 4.21 -6.85
N GLN A 51 -3.10 4.13 -6.22
CA GLN A 51 -2.18 5.27 -6.12
C GLN A 51 -1.63 5.67 -7.49
N ILE A 52 -1.28 4.71 -8.35
CA ILE A 52 -0.85 4.96 -9.73
C ILE A 52 -1.96 5.65 -10.53
N GLU A 53 -3.21 5.22 -10.37
CA GLU A 53 -4.37 5.87 -11.01
C GLU A 53 -4.59 7.30 -10.49
N GLU A 54 -4.42 7.53 -9.18
CA GLU A 54 -4.49 8.88 -8.59
C GLU A 54 -3.40 9.80 -9.14
N PHE A 55 -2.17 9.31 -9.26
CA PHE A 55 -1.08 10.06 -9.90
C PHE A 55 -1.36 10.31 -11.38
N GLY A 56 -1.88 9.33 -12.11
CA GLY A 56 -2.27 9.45 -13.50
C GLY A 56 -3.27 10.58 -13.70
N ALA A 57 -4.32 10.62 -12.89
CA ALA A 57 -5.29 11.73 -12.93
C ALA A 57 -4.64 13.10 -12.64
N GLY A 58 -3.71 13.16 -11.69
CA GLY A 58 -2.93 14.38 -11.42
C GLY A 58 -2.03 14.79 -12.59
N LEU A 59 -1.39 13.83 -13.25
CA LEU A 59 -0.56 14.05 -14.44
C LEU A 59 -1.40 14.57 -15.61
N ASP A 60 -2.59 14.05 -15.81
CA ASP A 60 -3.52 14.51 -16.86
C ASP A 60 -3.99 15.94 -16.61
N LEU A 61 -4.27 16.31 -15.35
CA LEU A 61 -4.60 17.68 -14.99
C LEU A 61 -3.40 18.61 -15.20
N PHE A 62 -2.21 18.21 -14.81
CA PHE A 62 -0.99 18.97 -15.09
C PHE A 62 -0.82 19.18 -16.61
N HIS A 63 -0.98 18.11 -17.39
CA HIS A 63 -0.89 18.18 -18.86
C HIS A 63 -1.94 19.12 -19.46
N LEU A 64 -3.17 19.09 -18.96
CA LEU A 64 -4.26 19.96 -19.43
C LEU A 64 -3.95 21.45 -19.21
N GLU A 65 -3.34 21.80 -18.08
CA GLU A 65 -3.07 23.19 -17.71
C GLU A 65 -1.73 23.71 -18.25
N VAL A 66 -0.70 22.87 -18.21
CA VAL A 66 0.69 23.23 -18.59
C VAL A 66 0.97 22.94 -20.07
N GLY A 67 0.19 22.03 -20.69
CA GLY A 67 0.34 21.65 -22.11
C GLY A 67 1.35 20.52 -22.35
N ARG A 68 1.94 19.95 -21.30
CA ARG A 68 2.87 18.82 -21.34
C ARG A 68 2.80 18.01 -20.05
N TYR A 69 3.31 16.81 -20.06
CA TYR A 69 3.59 16.09 -18.82
C TYR A 69 4.86 16.64 -18.13
N PRO A 70 5.00 16.45 -16.81
CA PRO A 70 6.28 16.73 -16.14
C PRO A 70 7.43 15.96 -16.80
N THR A 71 8.62 16.55 -16.87
CA THR A 71 9.80 15.82 -17.34
C THR A 71 10.23 14.78 -16.30
N THR A 72 11.07 13.83 -16.69
CA THR A 72 11.63 12.84 -15.76
C THR A 72 12.32 13.50 -14.57
N ASP A 73 13.05 14.61 -14.81
CA ASP A 73 13.77 15.35 -13.76
C ASP A 73 12.82 16.13 -12.83
N GLU A 74 11.70 16.63 -13.34
CA GLU A 74 10.65 17.26 -12.53
C GLU A 74 9.91 16.22 -11.68
N GLY A 75 9.74 15.02 -12.20
CA GLY A 75 9.16 13.88 -11.51
C GLY A 75 7.74 14.12 -11.01
N LEU A 76 7.25 13.22 -10.16
CA LEU A 76 5.93 13.31 -9.54
C LEU A 76 5.80 14.50 -8.58
N VAL A 77 6.90 15.06 -8.09
CA VAL A 77 6.91 16.25 -7.23
C VAL A 77 6.25 17.44 -7.92
N ALA A 78 6.30 17.49 -9.24
CA ALA A 78 5.60 18.50 -10.04
C ALA A 78 4.07 18.53 -9.81
N LEU A 79 3.49 17.45 -9.27
CA LEU A 79 2.06 17.39 -8.93
C LEU A 79 1.72 18.11 -7.61
N THR A 80 2.70 18.35 -6.76
CA THR A 80 2.51 19.00 -5.45
C THR A 80 3.21 20.35 -5.34
N THR A 81 4.25 20.57 -6.15
CA THR A 81 5.07 21.79 -6.12
C THR A 81 5.32 22.24 -7.55
N ALA A 82 5.14 23.53 -7.81
CA ALA A 82 5.37 24.11 -9.13
C ALA A 82 6.82 23.92 -9.59
N PRO A 83 7.05 23.31 -10.77
CA PRO A 83 8.38 23.23 -11.34
C PRO A 83 8.91 24.62 -11.72
N THR A 84 10.23 24.79 -11.71
CA THR A 84 10.85 26.06 -12.07
C THR A 84 10.55 26.44 -13.52
N GLY A 85 10.08 27.67 -13.75
CA GLY A 85 9.80 28.19 -15.09
C GLY A 85 8.47 27.70 -15.70
N VAL A 86 7.58 27.14 -14.90
CA VAL A 86 6.23 26.76 -15.30
C VAL A 86 5.21 27.77 -14.75
N ASP A 87 4.84 28.76 -15.58
CA ASP A 87 3.95 29.85 -15.17
C ASP A 87 2.47 29.44 -15.09
N ASN A 88 2.07 28.42 -15.85
CA ASN A 88 0.69 27.95 -15.94
C ASN A 88 0.34 26.84 -14.91
N TRP A 89 1.22 26.59 -13.95
CA TRP A 89 0.96 25.61 -12.92
C TRP A 89 -0.09 26.12 -11.93
N ASN A 90 -1.17 25.41 -11.80
CA ASN A 90 -2.32 25.78 -10.97
C ASN A 90 -2.65 24.74 -9.89
N GLY A 91 -1.66 23.88 -9.59
CA GLY A 91 -1.80 22.84 -8.57
C GLY A 91 -1.91 23.37 -7.13
N PRO A 92 -1.83 22.51 -6.13
CA PRO A 92 -1.44 21.12 -6.23
C PRO A 92 -2.51 20.22 -6.87
N TYR A 93 -2.07 19.20 -7.61
CA TYR A 93 -2.94 18.24 -8.31
C TYR A 93 -3.24 16.99 -7.49
N LEU A 94 -2.57 16.84 -6.35
CA LEU A 94 -2.81 15.78 -5.38
C LEU A 94 -3.34 16.35 -4.07
N LYS A 95 -4.16 15.57 -3.37
CA LYS A 95 -4.68 15.95 -2.05
C LYS A 95 -3.60 15.94 -0.96
N LYS A 96 -2.60 15.08 -1.09
CA LYS A 96 -1.47 14.98 -0.18
C LYS A 96 -0.40 16.00 -0.56
N LYS A 97 0.29 16.55 0.43
CA LYS A 97 1.37 17.53 0.21
C LYS A 97 2.64 16.91 -0.34
N ASP A 98 2.87 15.65 0.03
CA ASP A 98 4.06 14.89 -0.37
C ASP A 98 3.64 13.72 -1.25
N ILE A 99 4.53 13.30 -2.14
CA ILE A 99 4.35 12.09 -2.94
C ILE A 99 4.47 10.90 -1.99
N PRO A 100 3.41 10.09 -1.79
CA PRO A 100 3.48 8.91 -0.95
C PRO A 100 4.39 7.85 -1.57
N GLU A 101 5.01 7.06 -0.70
CA GLU A 101 5.65 5.81 -1.08
C GLU A 101 4.58 4.75 -1.41
N ASP A 102 5.01 3.71 -2.11
CA ASP A 102 4.16 2.56 -2.37
C ASP A 102 3.85 1.78 -1.05
N PRO A 103 2.92 0.82 -1.05
CA PRO A 103 2.54 0.09 0.16
C PRO A 103 3.64 -0.75 0.80
N TRP A 104 4.76 -0.92 0.14
CA TRP A 104 5.95 -1.63 0.65
C TRP A 104 7.05 -0.68 1.14
N GLY A 105 6.86 0.66 0.98
CA GLY A 105 7.79 1.68 1.46
C GLY A 105 8.85 2.09 0.44
N ASN A 106 8.62 1.81 -0.86
CA ASN A 106 9.50 2.20 -1.94
C ASN A 106 8.93 3.41 -2.69
N ALA A 107 9.81 4.21 -3.32
CA ALA A 107 9.37 5.31 -4.17
C ALA A 107 8.77 4.78 -5.49
N TYR A 108 7.76 5.46 -6.00
CA TYR A 108 7.28 5.24 -7.36
C TYR A 108 8.28 5.73 -8.40
N HIS A 109 8.39 5.00 -9.49
CA HIS A 109 9.23 5.36 -10.64
C HIS A 109 8.39 6.11 -11.68
N TYR A 110 8.94 7.19 -12.19
CA TYR A 110 8.31 8.02 -13.21
C TYR A 110 9.29 8.39 -14.30
N ARG A 111 8.84 8.30 -15.55
CA ARG A 111 9.63 8.72 -16.72
C ARG A 111 8.71 9.32 -17.79
N ALA A 112 9.09 10.47 -18.32
CA ALA A 112 8.44 11.08 -19.47
C ALA A 112 9.48 11.69 -20.43
N PRO A 113 9.42 11.39 -21.74
CA PRO A 113 8.46 10.47 -22.37
C PRO A 113 8.66 9.02 -21.92
N GLY A 114 7.57 8.26 -21.89
CA GLY A 114 7.58 6.85 -21.54
C GLY A 114 8.04 5.96 -22.71
N GLU A 115 8.29 4.69 -22.43
CA GLU A 115 8.49 3.66 -23.46
C GLU A 115 7.15 3.02 -23.85
N ASN A 116 6.19 3.02 -22.91
CA ASN A 116 4.88 2.37 -23.08
C ASN A 116 3.76 3.38 -23.38
N GLY A 117 4.03 4.68 -23.25
CA GLY A 117 3.06 5.74 -23.48
C GLY A 117 3.69 7.12 -23.33
N ASP A 118 2.86 8.14 -23.12
CA ASP A 118 3.34 9.52 -22.91
C ASP A 118 4.23 9.63 -21.68
N TYR A 119 3.96 8.79 -20.68
CA TYR A 119 4.81 8.58 -19.51
C TYR A 119 4.72 7.13 -19.06
N ASP A 120 5.72 6.67 -18.33
CA ASP A 120 5.72 5.42 -17.58
C ASP A 120 5.71 5.75 -16.08
N LEU A 121 4.78 5.17 -15.35
CA LEU A 121 4.65 5.29 -13.91
C LEU A 121 4.44 3.89 -13.31
N TYR A 122 5.27 3.50 -12.34
CA TYR A 122 5.23 2.15 -11.81
C TYR A 122 5.85 2.03 -10.41
N SER A 123 5.48 0.96 -9.70
CA SER A 123 6.15 0.44 -8.51
C SER A 123 6.79 -0.89 -8.86
N LEU A 124 7.97 -1.16 -8.34
CA LEU A 124 8.67 -2.45 -8.49
C LEU A 124 8.27 -3.49 -7.42
N GLY A 125 7.10 -3.29 -6.79
CA GLY A 125 6.61 -4.23 -5.78
C GLY A 125 7.44 -4.26 -4.51
N ARG A 126 7.26 -5.36 -3.75
CA ARG A 126 7.87 -5.53 -2.44
C ARG A 126 9.40 -5.65 -2.49
N ASP A 127 9.95 -6.34 -3.47
CA ASP A 127 11.38 -6.61 -3.58
C ASP A 127 12.16 -5.47 -4.26
N ASN A 128 11.43 -4.44 -4.76
CA ASN A 128 11.98 -3.27 -5.46
C ASN A 128 12.93 -3.65 -6.61
N SER A 129 12.51 -4.66 -7.39
CA SER A 129 13.28 -5.21 -8.53
C SER A 129 12.34 -5.51 -9.69
N ASP A 130 12.84 -5.34 -10.93
CA ASP A 130 12.03 -5.58 -12.13
C ASP A 130 11.47 -7.00 -12.19
N GLY A 131 10.17 -7.11 -12.48
CA GLY A 131 9.46 -8.38 -12.66
C GLY A 131 8.88 -8.93 -11.38
N GLY A 132 9.02 -10.25 -11.16
CA GLY A 132 8.49 -10.93 -9.98
C GLY A 132 7.07 -11.43 -10.12
N GLU A 133 6.56 -12.04 -9.04
CA GLU A 133 5.20 -12.58 -8.95
C GLU A 133 4.55 -12.19 -7.60
N GLY A 134 3.23 -12.08 -7.59
CA GLY A 134 2.48 -11.75 -6.38
C GLY A 134 2.80 -10.35 -5.87
N GLU A 135 3.29 -10.22 -4.63
CA GLU A 135 3.69 -8.92 -4.07
C GLU A 135 5.00 -8.36 -4.64
N ASP A 136 5.82 -9.23 -5.24
CA ASP A 136 7.08 -8.82 -5.89
C ASP A 136 6.86 -8.39 -7.36
N ALA A 137 5.64 -8.58 -7.89
CA ALA A 137 5.32 -8.15 -9.24
C ALA A 137 5.24 -6.63 -9.36
N ASP A 138 5.70 -6.13 -10.51
CA ASP A 138 5.59 -4.71 -10.86
C ASP A 138 4.11 -4.29 -10.96
N VAL A 139 3.79 -3.11 -10.49
CA VAL A 139 2.48 -2.46 -10.65
C VAL A 139 2.68 -1.26 -11.57
N VAL A 140 2.07 -1.29 -12.75
CA VAL A 140 2.35 -0.37 -13.85
C VAL A 140 1.13 0.44 -14.28
N SER A 141 1.36 1.58 -14.92
CA SER A 141 0.30 2.47 -15.43
C SER A 141 -0.22 2.11 -16.84
N TRP A 142 0.41 1.15 -17.52
CA TRP A 142 0.06 0.70 -18.88
C TRP A 142 -0.46 -0.70 -18.93
#